data_085388cd75879936ec383e8a7315a209
#
_entry.id   085388cd75879936ec383e8a7315a209
#
_cell.length_a   1.000
_cell.length_b   1.000
_cell.length_c   1.000
_cell.angle_alpha   90.00
_cell.angle_beta   90.00
_cell.angle_gamma   90.00
#
_symmetry.space_group_name_H-M   'P 1'
#
loop_
_entity.id
_entity.type
_entity.pdbx_description
1 polymer ?
#
loop_
_entity_poly.entity_id
_entity_poly.type
_entity_poly.pdbx_seq_one_letter_code
_entity_poly.pdbx_strand_id
1 'polypeptide(L)'
;MFREEKFFLSNFYPCQIVVDGISFPTSEHLYQYLKAGDDISRRLILDQETPSAAKKMTLTPEFSARPDWEAIKLDRMEFVLRQKFAHPDLLAMLLATGDMELVEDNDWDDTYWGVCNGLGQNHLGKLLMKIRAEAR
;
A
#
# COMPACT_ATOMS: atom_id res chain seq x y z
N MET A 1 -4.74 -8.09 8.15
CA MET A 1 -4.36 -6.68 8.19
C MET A 1 -3.47 -6.40 9.38
N PHE A 2 -2.45 -5.57 9.19
CA PHE A 2 -1.61 -5.14 10.30
C PHE A 2 -2.42 -4.31 11.29
N ARG A 3 -2.27 -4.59 12.59
CA ARG A 3 -3.10 -4.01 13.66
C ARG A 3 -2.24 -3.57 14.83
N GLU A 4 -2.81 -2.71 15.67
CA GLU A 4 -2.21 -2.25 16.93
C GLU A 4 -0.83 -1.64 16.69
N GLU A 5 0.20 -2.07 17.40
CA GLU A 5 1.55 -1.52 17.26
C GLU A 5 2.15 -1.77 15.87
N LYS A 6 1.57 -2.67 15.07
CA LYS A 6 1.98 -2.94 13.69
C LYS A 6 1.13 -2.20 12.66
N PHE A 7 0.17 -1.38 13.08
CA PHE A 7 -0.70 -0.69 12.15
C PHE A 7 0.07 0.22 11.19
N PHE A 8 1.22 0.75 11.61
CA PHE A 8 2.05 1.58 10.73
C PHE A 8 2.51 0.84 9.46
N LEU A 9 2.49 -0.49 9.46
CA LEU A 9 2.83 -1.30 8.29
C LEU A 9 1.70 -1.36 7.28
N SER A 10 0.46 -1.07 7.70
CA SER A 10 -0.71 -1.08 6.83
C SER A 10 -0.70 0.12 5.87
N ASN A 11 -1.15 -0.10 4.64
CA ASN A 11 -1.35 1.01 3.70
C ASN A 11 -2.46 1.96 4.16
N PHE A 12 -3.28 1.56 5.13
CA PHE A 12 -4.33 2.40 5.70
C PHE A 12 -3.82 3.36 6.77
N TYR A 13 -2.58 3.20 7.21
CA TYR A 13 -2.01 4.05 8.25
C TYR A 13 -1.85 5.49 7.75
N PRO A 14 -2.36 6.48 8.50
CA PRO A 14 -2.25 7.89 8.10
C PRO A 14 -0.78 8.34 8.08
N CYS A 15 -0.33 8.76 6.91
CA CYS A 15 0.99 9.36 6.75
C CYS A 15 1.00 10.15 5.45
N GLN A 16 1.39 11.41 5.52
CA GLN A 16 1.45 12.23 4.33
C GLN A 16 2.60 11.79 3.42
N ILE A 17 2.27 11.50 2.17
CA ILE A 17 3.25 11.17 1.14
C ILE A 17 3.09 12.17 0.01
N VAL A 18 4.19 12.79 -0.42
CA VAL A 18 4.16 13.76 -1.53
C VAL A 18 4.94 13.18 -2.70
N VAL A 19 4.29 13.06 -3.85
CA VAL A 19 4.90 12.58 -5.08
C VAL A 19 4.53 13.54 -6.21
N ASP A 20 5.53 14.08 -6.91
CA ASP A 20 5.34 15.04 -8.01
C ASP A 20 4.43 16.21 -7.62
N GLY A 21 4.59 16.71 -6.39
CA GLY A 21 3.81 17.84 -5.90
C GLY A 21 2.40 17.50 -5.44
N ILE A 22 1.98 16.24 -5.52
CA ILE A 22 0.67 15.79 -5.07
C ILE A 22 0.79 15.15 -3.71
N SER A 23 -0.06 15.56 -2.75
CA SER A 23 -0.07 15.02 -1.40
C SER A 23 -1.12 13.92 -1.26
N PHE A 24 -0.70 12.80 -0.70
CA PHE A 24 -1.58 11.65 -0.44
C PHE A 24 -1.65 11.40 1.07
N PRO A 25 -2.86 11.23 1.64
CA PRO A 25 -3.01 11.05 3.09
C PRO A 25 -2.63 9.65 3.60
N THR A 26 -2.53 8.67 2.70
CA THR A 26 -2.08 7.31 3.05
C THR A 26 -1.38 6.69 1.84
N SER A 27 -0.61 5.62 2.10
CA SER A 27 -0.03 4.85 1.00
C SER A 27 -1.10 4.13 0.15
N GLU A 28 -2.27 3.83 0.72
CA GLU A 28 -3.39 3.27 -0.06
C GLU A 28 -3.86 4.25 -1.13
N HIS A 29 -3.99 5.55 -0.79
CA HIS A 29 -4.37 6.57 -1.78
C HIS A 29 -3.36 6.62 -2.93
N LEU A 30 -2.07 6.62 -2.62
CA LEU A 30 -1.03 6.64 -3.65
C LEU A 30 -1.12 5.39 -4.53
N TYR A 31 -1.28 4.22 -3.93
CA TYR A 31 -1.37 2.97 -4.66
C TYR A 31 -2.56 2.97 -5.64
N GLN A 32 -3.73 3.38 -5.18
CA GLN A 32 -4.91 3.43 -6.03
C GLN A 32 -4.81 4.52 -7.10
N TYR A 33 -4.16 5.63 -6.79
CA TYR A 33 -3.88 6.68 -7.76
C TYR A 33 -3.00 6.14 -8.91
N LEU A 34 -1.99 5.36 -8.59
CA LEU A 34 -1.10 4.77 -9.60
C LEU A 34 -1.83 3.73 -10.46
N LYS A 35 -2.87 3.10 -9.92
CA LYS A 35 -3.71 2.14 -10.64
C LYS A 35 -4.61 2.83 -11.66
N ALA A 36 -4.97 4.09 -11.44
CA ALA A 36 -5.88 4.82 -12.30
C ALA A 36 -5.32 4.98 -13.71
N GLY A 37 -6.16 4.72 -14.72
CA GLY A 37 -5.76 4.74 -16.11
C GLY A 37 -6.00 6.07 -16.82
N ASP A 38 -6.72 7.01 -16.20
CA ASP A 38 -7.04 8.31 -16.80
C ASP A 38 -7.16 9.38 -15.72
N ASP A 39 -7.28 10.64 -16.16
CA ASP A 39 -7.32 11.77 -15.24
C ASP A 39 -8.59 11.80 -14.39
N ILE A 40 -9.72 11.35 -14.94
CA ILE A 40 -10.97 11.27 -14.19
C ILE A 40 -10.83 10.29 -13.03
N SER A 41 -10.28 9.10 -13.29
CA SER A 41 -10.07 8.09 -12.27
C SER A 41 -9.07 8.54 -11.22
N ARG A 42 -7.99 9.24 -11.62
CA ARG A 42 -7.04 9.81 -10.66
C ARG A 42 -7.71 10.83 -9.75
N ARG A 43 -8.55 11.69 -10.29
CA ARG A 43 -9.29 12.67 -9.50
C ARG A 43 -10.26 11.99 -8.53
N LEU A 44 -10.93 10.92 -8.96
CA LEU A 44 -11.82 10.18 -8.08
C LEU A 44 -11.09 9.66 -6.83
N ILE A 45 -9.85 9.20 -6.99
CA ILE A 45 -9.06 8.74 -5.84
C ILE A 45 -8.67 9.91 -4.94
N LEU A 46 -8.22 11.03 -5.53
CA LEU A 46 -7.81 12.21 -4.75
C LEU A 46 -8.98 12.81 -3.96
N ASP A 47 -10.21 12.65 -4.43
CA ASP A 47 -11.40 13.16 -3.75
C ASP A 47 -11.84 12.31 -2.56
N GLN A 48 -11.26 11.13 -2.36
CA GLN A 48 -11.64 10.26 -1.25
C GLN A 48 -10.90 10.65 0.02
N GLU A 49 -11.64 10.77 1.13
CA GLU A 49 -11.06 11.22 2.40
C GLU A 49 -10.37 10.09 3.18
N THR A 50 -10.79 8.85 2.95
CA THR A 50 -10.27 7.71 3.70
C THR A 50 -9.64 6.66 2.78
N PRO A 51 -8.69 5.86 3.28
CA PRO A 51 -8.12 4.78 2.48
C PRO A 51 -9.15 3.72 2.10
N SER A 52 -10.13 3.47 2.96
CA SER A 52 -11.23 2.54 2.66
C SER A 52 -12.06 3.04 1.48
N ALA A 53 -12.40 4.34 1.46
CA ALA A 53 -13.15 4.93 0.35
C ALA A 53 -12.33 4.91 -0.94
N ALA A 54 -11.03 5.18 -0.87
CA ALA A 54 -10.15 5.11 -2.05
C ALA A 54 -10.15 3.70 -2.65
N LYS A 55 -10.03 2.68 -1.80
CA LYS A 55 -10.06 1.30 -2.25
C LYS A 55 -11.39 0.93 -2.89
N LYS A 56 -12.51 1.30 -2.25
CA LYS A 56 -13.85 1.00 -2.75
C LYS A 56 -14.17 1.72 -4.06
N MET A 57 -13.61 2.92 -4.26
CA MET A 57 -13.82 3.68 -5.50
C MET A 57 -13.37 2.88 -6.72
N THR A 58 -12.31 2.08 -6.61
CA THR A 58 -11.80 1.29 -7.72
C THR A 58 -12.75 0.15 -8.14
N LEU A 59 -13.77 -0.14 -7.34
CA LEU A 59 -14.77 -1.17 -7.63
C LEU A 59 -16.02 -0.58 -8.30
N THR A 60 -16.05 0.73 -8.52
CA THR A 60 -17.19 1.40 -9.14
C THR A 60 -17.03 1.48 -10.66
N PRO A 61 -18.15 1.61 -11.42
CA PRO A 61 -18.06 1.72 -12.88
C PRO A 61 -17.38 3.00 -13.37
N GLU A 62 -17.31 4.03 -12.53
CA GLU A 62 -16.68 5.30 -12.88
C GLU A 62 -15.16 5.22 -12.93
N PHE A 63 -14.55 4.25 -12.26
CA PHE A 63 -13.11 4.11 -12.19
C PHE A 63 -12.61 3.20 -13.30
N SER A 64 -11.59 3.66 -14.03
CA SER A 64 -10.90 2.87 -15.05
C SER A 64 -9.45 2.63 -14.63
N ALA A 65 -9.08 1.37 -14.49
CA ALA A 65 -7.71 0.99 -14.19
C ALA A 65 -6.85 0.99 -15.47
N ARG A 66 -5.53 1.18 -15.29
CA ARG A 66 -4.57 1.01 -16.38
C ARG A 66 -4.68 -0.42 -16.95
N PRO A 67 -4.64 -0.57 -18.29
CA PRO A 67 -4.73 -1.92 -18.89
C PRO A 67 -3.59 -2.86 -18.47
N ASP A 68 -2.41 -2.31 -18.14
CA ASP A 68 -1.22 -3.07 -17.77
C ASP A 68 -1.10 -3.28 -16.25
N TRP A 69 -2.13 -2.93 -15.47
CA TRP A 69 -2.03 -2.91 -14.00
C TRP A 69 -1.58 -4.25 -13.41
N GLU A 70 -2.15 -5.36 -13.87
CA GLU A 70 -1.81 -6.67 -13.33
C GLU A 70 -0.34 -7.02 -13.54
N ALA A 71 0.27 -6.52 -14.61
CA ALA A 71 1.68 -6.75 -14.89
C ALA A 71 2.61 -5.87 -14.07
N ILE A 72 2.15 -4.70 -13.58
CA ILE A 72 3.03 -3.71 -12.93
C ILE A 72 2.70 -3.48 -11.45
N LYS A 73 1.62 -4.04 -10.94
CA LYS A 73 1.15 -3.71 -9.58
C LYS A 73 2.16 -4.03 -8.48
N LEU A 74 2.96 -5.08 -8.66
CA LEU A 74 3.99 -5.43 -7.67
C LEU A 74 5.08 -4.36 -7.62
N ASP A 75 5.57 -3.92 -8.78
CA ASP A 75 6.56 -2.83 -8.86
C ASP A 75 6.00 -1.52 -8.29
N ARG A 76 4.74 -1.23 -8.58
CA ARG A 76 4.10 -0.01 -8.07
C ARG A 76 3.92 -0.06 -6.56
N MET A 77 3.58 -1.22 -5.99
CA MET A 77 3.51 -1.36 -4.54
C MET A 77 4.88 -1.14 -3.90
N GLU A 78 5.94 -1.66 -4.50
CA GLU A 78 7.29 -1.42 -3.98
C GLU A 78 7.62 0.08 -4.00
N PHE A 79 7.30 0.78 -5.09
CA PHE A 79 7.48 2.22 -5.18
C PHE A 79 6.73 2.95 -4.05
N VAL A 80 5.47 2.59 -3.85
CA VAL A 80 4.61 3.20 -2.82
C VAL A 80 5.22 3.01 -1.42
N LEU A 81 5.66 1.80 -1.11
CA LEU A 81 6.25 1.50 0.19
C LEU A 81 7.57 2.23 0.39
N ARG A 82 8.38 2.37 -0.66
CA ARG A 82 9.63 3.12 -0.57
C ARG A 82 9.37 4.62 -0.32
N GLN A 83 8.32 5.18 -0.91
CA GLN A 83 7.92 6.56 -0.60
C GLN A 83 7.47 6.70 0.86
N LYS A 84 6.68 5.75 1.36
CA LYS A 84 6.22 5.77 2.74
C LYS A 84 7.39 5.68 3.73
N PHE A 85 8.28 4.72 3.53
CA PHE A 85 9.39 4.48 4.44
C PHE A 85 10.62 5.36 4.16
N ALA A 86 10.51 6.33 3.26
CA ALA A 86 11.45 7.43 3.17
C ALA A 86 11.30 8.39 4.36
N HIS A 87 10.16 8.38 5.06
CA HIS A 87 9.99 9.08 6.33
C HIS A 87 10.89 8.46 7.39
N PRO A 88 11.82 9.23 8.00
CA PRO A 88 12.77 8.66 8.98
C PRO A 88 12.08 7.99 10.17
N ASP A 89 10.99 8.55 10.67
CA ASP A 89 10.27 7.99 11.81
C ASP A 89 9.66 6.63 11.48
N LEU A 90 9.05 6.51 10.30
CA LEU A 90 8.44 5.26 9.86
C LEU A 90 9.51 4.21 9.56
N LEU A 91 10.63 4.62 8.95
CA LEU A 91 11.75 3.71 8.71
C LEU A 91 12.32 3.18 10.04
N ALA A 92 12.46 4.06 11.03
CA ALA A 92 12.92 3.63 12.35
C ALA A 92 11.99 2.59 12.97
N MET A 93 10.67 2.77 12.82
CA MET A 93 9.69 1.79 13.31
C MET A 93 9.81 0.45 12.57
N LEU A 94 10.03 0.49 11.25
CA LEU A 94 10.23 -0.72 10.46
C LEU A 94 11.49 -1.47 10.90
N LEU A 95 12.59 -0.74 11.08
CA LEU A 95 13.84 -1.32 11.55
C LEU A 95 13.71 -1.91 12.97
N ALA A 96 12.90 -1.30 13.81
CA ALA A 96 12.65 -1.77 15.17
C ALA A 96 11.93 -3.12 15.22
N THR A 97 11.28 -3.54 14.12
CA THR A 97 10.71 -4.90 14.04
C THR A 97 11.78 -6.00 13.98
N GLY A 98 13.05 -5.62 13.79
CA GLY A 98 14.18 -6.57 13.83
C GLY A 98 14.11 -7.60 12.72
N ASP A 99 14.13 -8.87 13.09
CA ASP A 99 14.05 -9.99 12.15
C ASP A 99 12.67 -10.65 12.15
N MET A 100 11.67 -9.98 12.75
CA MET A 100 10.31 -10.52 12.80
C MET A 100 9.77 -10.75 11.40
N GLU A 101 9.09 -11.87 11.20
CA GLU A 101 8.39 -12.11 9.96
C GLU A 101 7.16 -11.19 9.88
N LEU A 102 7.03 -10.46 8.78
CA LEU A 102 5.93 -9.53 8.56
C LEU A 102 4.93 -10.17 7.60
N VAL A 103 3.72 -10.44 8.08
CA VAL A 103 2.67 -11.12 7.32
C VAL A 103 1.42 -10.26 7.31
N GLU A 104 0.92 -9.93 6.10
CA GLU A 104 -0.37 -9.27 5.93
C GLU A 104 -1.47 -10.32 6.06
N ASP A 105 -1.88 -10.58 7.31
CA ASP A 105 -2.90 -11.57 7.63
C ASP A 105 -4.28 -10.94 7.47
N ASN A 106 -5.20 -11.64 6.79
CA ASN A 106 -6.53 -11.11 6.50
C ASN A 106 -7.58 -12.21 6.47
N ASP A 107 -8.86 -11.80 6.45
CA ASP A 107 -10.01 -12.71 6.40
C ASP A 107 -10.93 -12.42 5.20
N TRP A 108 -10.45 -11.66 4.20
CA TRP A 108 -11.24 -11.28 3.01
C TRP A 108 -10.65 -11.83 1.72
N ASP A 109 -10.00 -12.99 1.79
CA ASP A 109 -9.49 -13.75 0.64
C ASP A 109 -8.38 -13.06 -0.16
N ASP A 110 -7.64 -12.13 0.44
CA ASP A 110 -6.46 -11.56 -0.22
C ASP A 110 -5.26 -12.49 -0.05
N THR A 111 -5.04 -13.32 -1.05
CA THR A 111 -3.92 -14.27 -1.09
C THR A 111 -2.76 -13.78 -1.95
N TYR A 112 -2.87 -12.60 -2.52
CA TYR A 112 -1.79 -12.00 -3.29
C TYR A 112 -0.90 -11.10 -2.40
N TRP A 113 -1.48 -10.04 -1.81
CA TRP A 113 -0.73 -9.16 -0.92
C TRP A 113 -0.51 -9.76 0.44
N GLY A 114 -1.40 -10.62 0.89
CA GLY A 114 -1.37 -11.19 2.21
C GLY A 114 -1.59 -12.68 2.24
N VAL A 115 -2.03 -13.13 3.42
CA VAL A 115 -2.31 -14.53 3.72
C VAL A 115 -3.72 -14.60 4.34
N CYS A 116 -4.53 -15.53 3.84
CA CYS A 116 -5.87 -15.79 4.37
C CYS A 116 -5.97 -17.27 4.70
N ASN A 117 -6.36 -17.58 5.93
CA ASN A 117 -6.46 -18.97 6.43
C ASN A 117 -5.17 -19.78 6.20
N GLY A 118 -4.02 -19.16 6.42
CA GLY A 118 -2.72 -19.81 6.24
C GLY A 118 -2.25 -19.96 4.81
N LEU A 119 -3.00 -19.43 3.84
CA LEU A 119 -2.68 -19.55 2.40
C LEU A 119 -2.52 -18.17 1.78
N GLY A 120 -1.46 -18.00 1.00
CA GLY A 120 -1.24 -16.76 0.27
C GLY A 120 0.23 -16.45 0.04
N GLN A 121 0.48 -15.51 -0.86
CA GLN A 121 1.84 -15.16 -1.28
C GLN A 121 2.51 -14.10 -0.40
N ASN A 122 1.72 -13.32 0.35
CA ASN A 122 2.24 -12.30 1.26
C ASN A 122 3.21 -11.32 0.59
N HIS A 123 2.90 -10.88 -0.63
CA HIS A 123 3.79 -9.96 -1.34
C HIS A 123 4.02 -8.66 -0.57
N LEU A 124 3.01 -8.14 0.13
CA LEU A 124 3.16 -6.93 0.92
C LEU A 124 4.18 -7.14 2.04
N GLY A 125 4.05 -8.22 2.79
CA GLY A 125 5.01 -8.54 3.87
C GLY A 125 6.42 -8.76 3.32
N LYS A 126 6.54 -9.45 2.19
CA LYS A 126 7.84 -9.69 1.56
C LYS A 126 8.52 -8.39 1.13
N LEU A 127 7.76 -7.43 0.57
CA LEU A 127 8.31 -6.12 0.20
C LEU A 127 8.76 -5.34 1.43
N LEU A 128 7.97 -5.37 2.50
CA LEU A 128 8.34 -4.70 3.75
C LEU A 128 9.63 -5.28 4.32
N MET A 129 9.76 -6.60 4.34
CA MET A 129 10.98 -7.26 4.82
C MET A 129 12.18 -6.95 3.91
N LYS A 130 11.97 -6.85 2.60
CA LYS A 130 13.01 -6.47 1.65
C LYS A 130 13.52 -5.06 1.93
N ILE A 131 12.61 -4.10 2.08
CA ILE A 131 12.95 -2.70 2.36
C ILE A 131 13.71 -2.61 3.68
N ARG A 132 13.25 -3.34 4.71
CA ARG A 132 13.91 -3.41 6.01
C ARG A 132 15.34 -3.93 5.88
N ALA A 133 15.54 -5.01 5.14
CA ALA A 133 16.85 -5.61 4.96
C ALA A 133 17.82 -4.67 4.24
N GLU A 134 17.35 -3.96 3.24
CA GLU A 134 18.17 -3.01 2.47
C GLU A 134 18.52 -1.75 3.27
N ALA A 135 17.73 -1.41 4.28
CA ALA A 135 17.94 -0.22 5.11
C ALA A 135 18.91 -0.45 6.28
N ARG A 136 19.32 -1.67 6.54
CA ARG A 136 20.26 -2.01 7.62
C ARG A 136 21.69 -1.67 7.28
#